data_4f34f3143a56cd6078150ea5fe548992
#
_entry.id   4f34f3143a56cd6078150ea5fe548992
#
_cell.length_a   1.000
_cell.length_b   1.000
_cell.length_c   1.000
_cell.angle_alpha   90.00
_cell.angle_beta   90.00
_cell.angle_gamma   90.00
#
_symmetry.space_group_name_H-M   'P 1'
#
loop_
_entity.id
_entity.type
_entity.pdbx_description
1 polymer ?
#
loop_
_entity_poly.entity_id
_entity_poly.type
_entity_poly.pdbx_seq_one_letter_code
_entity_poly.pdbx_strand_id
1 'polypeptide(L)'
;VADIGFSVYDDMKKVLMESGIPESEIAFIHDYNTPDQKDKLFDRVNKGYVRVLMGSSRKMGAGTNAQERLVALHHMDAPWRPSDVEQREGRIIRQQNSLYERDPDGFEVGITAYSTNNTSDTVMWQILERKAAGIEQFRKGGLDNLEEEGGDSDQYAEFMATSTGNPVFRLKLEAERRLTEGLNRILPGVV
;
A
#
# COMPACT_ATOMS: atom_id res chain seq x y z
N VAL A 1 1.32 -10.78 -4.79
CA VAL A 1 2.38 -11.26 -5.70
C VAL A 1 2.73 -12.69 -5.35
N ALA A 2 2.90 -13.03 -4.06
CA ALA A 2 3.16 -14.41 -3.63
C ALA A 2 2.00 -15.39 -3.93
N ASP A 3 0.78 -14.90 -4.03
CA ASP A 3 -0.41 -15.72 -4.29
C ASP A 3 -0.57 -16.13 -5.77
N ILE A 4 0.23 -15.54 -6.68
CA ILE A 4 0.21 -15.85 -8.12
C ILE A 4 1.38 -16.73 -8.56
N GLY A 5 2.10 -17.35 -7.62
CA GLY A 5 3.20 -18.27 -7.92
C GLY A 5 4.50 -17.59 -8.38
N PHE A 6 4.57 -16.26 -8.41
CA PHE A 6 5.78 -15.50 -8.71
C PHE A 6 6.30 -14.83 -7.44
N SER A 7 7.48 -15.22 -6.98
CA SER A 7 8.12 -14.63 -5.80
C SER A 7 9.25 -13.71 -6.23
N VAL A 8 9.16 -12.43 -5.86
CA VAL A 8 10.23 -11.44 -6.07
C VAL A 8 11.16 -11.32 -4.86
N TYR A 9 10.93 -12.07 -3.79
CA TYR A 9 11.67 -11.93 -2.54
C TYR A 9 13.15 -12.25 -2.70
N ASP A 10 13.48 -13.33 -3.42
CA ASP A 10 14.86 -13.74 -3.64
C ASP A 10 15.61 -12.77 -4.53
N ASP A 11 14.96 -12.25 -5.57
CA ASP A 11 15.54 -11.23 -6.45
C ASP A 11 15.81 -9.93 -5.68
N MET A 12 14.86 -9.49 -4.85
CA MET A 12 15.04 -8.33 -3.98
C MET A 12 16.19 -8.53 -2.98
N LYS A 13 16.26 -9.70 -2.35
CA LYS A 13 17.36 -10.05 -1.45
C LYS A 13 18.70 -9.96 -2.16
N LYS A 14 18.80 -10.52 -3.37
CA LYS A 14 20.00 -10.46 -4.18
C LYS A 14 20.44 -9.01 -4.46
N VAL A 15 19.52 -8.16 -4.91
CA VAL A 15 19.80 -6.74 -5.17
C VAL A 15 20.27 -6.01 -3.90
N LEU A 16 19.66 -6.29 -2.76
CA LEU A 16 20.07 -5.71 -1.48
C LEU A 16 21.48 -6.15 -1.08
N MET A 17 21.81 -7.42 -1.28
CA MET A 17 23.15 -7.94 -1.02
C MET A 17 24.20 -7.33 -1.96
N GLU A 18 23.88 -7.20 -3.25
CA GLU A 18 24.73 -6.51 -4.23
C GLU A 18 24.94 -5.02 -3.88
N SER A 19 23.96 -4.40 -3.20
CA SER A 19 24.03 -3.05 -2.67
C SER A 19 24.79 -2.94 -1.34
N GLY A 20 25.36 -4.03 -0.84
CA GLY A 20 26.23 -4.06 0.34
C GLY A 20 25.53 -4.37 1.66
N ILE A 21 24.28 -4.83 1.65
CA ILE A 21 23.58 -5.29 2.87
C ILE A 21 23.93 -6.75 3.11
N PRO A 22 24.52 -7.11 4.26
CA PRO A 22 24.84 -8.50 4.57
C PRO A 22 23.58 -9.38 4.59
N GLU A 23 23.70 -10.61 4.08
CA GLU A 23 22.59 -11.56 4.07
C GLU A 23 21.98 -11.79 5.45
N SER A 24 22.78 -11.82 6.50
CA SER A 24 22.34 -12.00 7.89
C SER A 24 21.45 -10.89 8.43
N GLU A 25 21.46 -9.72 7.79
CA GLU A 25 20.65 -8.54 8.14
C GLU A 25 19.36 -8.43 7.34
N ILE A 26 19.10 -9.38 6.43
CA ILE A 26 17.88 -9.47 5.63
C ILE A 26 17.06 -10.67 6.12
N ALA A 27 15.77 -10.45 6.40
CA ALA A 27 14.89 -11.52 6.88
C ALA A 27 13.54 -11.49 6.16
N PHE A 28 12.97 -12.67 5.97
CA PHE A 28 11.61 -12.85 5.45
C PHE A 28 10.69 -13.33 6.56
N ILE A 29 9.54 -12.65 6.75
CA ILE A 29 8.59 -13.05 7.78
C ILE A 29 7.99 -14.45 7.54
N HIS A 30 7.97 -14.91 6.30
CA HIS A 30 7.41 -16.21 5.95
C HIS A 30 8.29 -17.40 6.38
N ASP A 31 9.56 -17.17 6.71
CA ASP A 31 10.46 -18.19 7.26
C ASP A 31 10.18 -18.48 8.74
N TYR A 32 9.41 -17.60 9.39
CA TYR A 32 9.08 -17.68 10.81
C TYR A 32 7.59 -17.98 10.99
N ASN A 33 7.28 -19.27 11.22
CA ASN A 33 5.89 -19.74 11.20
C ASN A 33 5.24 -19.82 12.58
N THR A 34 6.02 -19.90 13.66
CA THR A 34 5.49 -19.94 15.03
C THR A 34 5.57 -18.58 15.71
N PRO A 35 4.70 -18.30 16.70
CA PRO A 35 4.78 -17.09 17.51
C PRO A 35 6.17 -16.86 18.10
N ASP A 36 6.77 -17.86 18.74
CA ASP A 36 8.09 -17.77 19.35
C ASP A 36 9.20 -17.42 18.35
N GLN A 37 9.11 -17.95 17.13
CA GLN A 37 10.05 -17.60 16.06
C GLN A 37 9.90 -16.15 15.62
N LYS A 38 8.64 -15.66 15.51
CA LYS A 38 8.37 -14.27 15.16
C LYS A 38 8.85 -13.31 16.24
N ASP A 39 8.62 -13.64 17.51
CA ASP A 39 9.08 -12.82 18.63
C ASP A 39 10.60 -12.68 18.64
N LYS A 40 11.33 -13.79 18.40
CA LYS A 40 12.78 -13.77 18.24
C LYS A 40 13.24 -12.94 17.04
N LEU A 41 12.50 -13.00 15.92
CA LEU A 41 12.79 -12.17 14.76
C LEU A 41 12.61 -10.68 15.09
N PHE A 42 11.49 -10.31 15.72
CA PHE A 42 11.22 -8.93 16.08
C PHE A 42 12.22 -8.38 17.10
N ASP A 43 12.65 -9.19 18.05
CA ASP A 43 13.73 -8.85 18.98
C ASP A 43 15.05 -8.55 18.22
N ARG A 44 15.38 -9.34 17.20
CA ARG A 44 16.55 -9.09 16.34
C ARG A 44 16.41 -7.80 15.52
N VAL A 45 15.20 -7.49 15.01
CA VAL A 45 14.91 -6.21 14.31
C VAL A 45 15.08 -5.05 15.28
N ASN A 46 14.50 -5.11 16.45
CA ASN A 46 14.58 -4.06 17.48
C ASN A 46 16.00 -3.83 17.97
N LYS A 47 16.82 -4.89 18.05
CA LYS A 47 18.25 -4.79 18.38
C LYS A 47 19.13 -4.32 17.21
N GLY A 48 18.57 -4.23 16.00
CA GLY A 48 19.30 -3.80 14.81
C GLY A 48 20.15 -4.87 14.13
N TYR A 49 19.99 -6.16 14.51
CA TYR A 49 20.64 -7.29 13.84
C TYR A 49 19.97 -7.65 12.51
N VAL A 50 18.73 -7.25 12.31
CA VAL A 50 18.02 -7.34 11.03
C VAL A 50 17.70 -5.92 10.59
N ARG A 51 18.27 -5.51 9.48
CA ARG A 51 18.10 -4.17 8.89
C ARG A 51 16.89 -4.11 7.96
N VAL A 52 16.67 -5.17 7.21
CA VAL A 52 15.58 -5.27 6.23
C VAL A 52 14.69 -6.45 6.56
N LEU A 53 13.41 -6.16 6.89
CA LEU A 53 12.39 -7.17 7.10
C LEU A 53 11.38 -7.11 5.95
N MET A 54 11.24 -8.19 5.21
CA MET A 54 10.29 -8.32 4.10
C MET A 54 9.15 -9.28 4.45
N GLY A 55 7.95 -8.94 4.01
CA GLY A 55 6.81 -9.82 4.20
C GLY A 55 5.48 -9.26 3.72
N SER A 56 4.47 -10.12 3.66
CA SER A 56 3.10 -9.71 3.35
C SER A 56 2.41 -9.10 4.57
N SER A 57 1.49 -8.17 4.33
CA SER A 57 0.69 -7.53 5.38
C SER A 57 -0.06 -8.53 6.25
N ARG A 58 -0.54 -9.65 5.65
CA ARG A 58 -1.23 -10.72 6.36
C ARG A 58 -0.31 -11.43 7.38
N LYS A 59 0.93 -11.75 7.00
CA LYS A 59 1.88 -12.45 7.87
C LYS A 59 2.51 -11.54 8.92
N MET A 60 2.62 -10.26 8.64
CA MET A 60 3.04 -9.24 9.59
C MET A 60 1.88 -8.77 10.50
N GLY A 61 0.78 -9.50 10.54
CA GLY A 61 -0.49 -9.31 11.22
C GLY A 61 -0.48 -8.63 12.60
N ALA A 62 -1.59 -8.73 13.33
CA ALA A 62 -1.71 -8.19 14.69
C ALA A 62 -0.62 -8.77 15.60
N GLY A 63 0.04 -7.92 16.42
CA GLY A 63 1.08 -8.34 17.36
C GLY A 63 2.52 -8.16 16.88
N THR A 64 2.77 -7.60 15.68
CA THR A 64 4.14 -7.25 15.28
C THR A 64 4.67 -6.12 16.17
N ASN A 65 5.72 -6.39 16.92
CA ASN A 65 6.38 -5.47 17.83
C ASN A 65 7.83 -5.23 17.38
N ALA A 66 8.01 -4.63 16.20
CA ALA A 66 9.32 -4.41 15.57
C ALA A 66 9.59 -2.91 15.30
N GLN A 67 8.91 -2.00 16.02
CA GLN A 67 8.91 -0.56 15.72
C GLN A 67 10.09 0.22 16.31
N GLU A 68 10.85 -0.35 17.25
CA GLU A 68 11.81 0.42 18.07
C GLU A 68 12.92 1.12 17.26
N ARG A 69 13.24 0.61 16.08
CA ARG A 69 14.30 1.15 15.21
C ARG A 69 13.89 1.31 13.76
N LEU A 70 12.59 1.25 13.45
CA LEU A 70 12.11 1.41 12.09
C LEU A 70 12.24 2.87 11.63
N VAL A 71 12.87 3.07 10.48
CA VAL A 71 13.10 4.39 9.86
C VAL A 71 12.48 4.50 8.48
N ALA A 72 12.11 3.37 7.86
CA ALA A 72 11.52 3.39 6.53
C ALA A 72 10.51 2.25 6.35
N LEU A 73 9.47 2.54 5.58
CA LEU A 73 8.46 1.59 5.11
C LEU A 73 8.36 1.66 3.59
N HIS A 74 8.42 0.52 2.94
CA HIS A 74 8.31 0.40 1.50
C HIS A 74 7.07 -0.40 1.13
N HIS A 75 6.06 0.27 0.52
CA HIS A 75 4.87 -0.38 -0.02
C HIS A 75 5.19 -0.91 -1.43
N MET A 76 5.48 -2.19 -1.53
CA MET A 76 5.81 -2.85 -2.81
C MET A 76 4.56 -3.19 -3.62
N ASP A 77 3.38 -3.12 -3.02
CA ASP A 77 2.07 -3.36 -3.64
C ASP A 77 1.03 -2.40 -3.06
N ALA A 78 0.06 -2.01 -3.89
CA ALA A 78 -1.09 -1.25 -3.47
C ALA A 78 -2.15 -2.19 -2.89
N PRO A 79 -2.62 -2.01 -1.64
CA PRO A 79 -3.73 -2.78 -1.10
C PRO A 79 -5.07 -2.31 -1.66
N TRP A 80 -6.14 -3.08 -1.43
CA TRP A 80 -7.49 -2.73 -1.89
C TRP A 80 -8.21 -1.70 -1.02
N ARG A 81 -7.80 -1.54 0.24
CA ARG A 81 -8.47 -0.71 1.23
C ARG A 81 -7.53 0.32 1.83
N PRO A 82 -7.98 1.57 2.00
CA PRO A 82 -7.20 2.59 2.72
C PRO A 82 -6.82 2.16 4.14
N SER A 83 -7.71 1.43 4.83
CA SER A 83 -7.43 0.90 6.17
C SER A 83 -6.23 -0.06 6.21
N ASP A 84 -5.92 -0.74 5.11
CA ASP A 84 -4.75 -1.63 5.04
C ASP A 84 -3.46 -0.81 4.94
N VAL A 85 -3.50 0.35 4.26
CA VAL A 85 -2.39 1.32 4.24
C VAL A 85 -2.18 1.88 5.65
N GLU A 86 -3.24 2.39 6.28
CA GLU A 86 -3.20 2.90 7.66
C GLU A 86 -2.64 1.86 8.64
N GLN A 87 -3.03 0.59 8.48
CA GLN A 87 -2.49 -0.50 9.31
C GLN A 87 -1.01 -0.76 9.08
N ARG A 88 -0.53 -0.69 7.82
CA ARG A 88 0.89 -0.87 7.49
C ARG A 88 1.71 0.26 8.08
N GLU A 89 1.27 1.49 7.88
CA GLU A 89 1.94 2.71 8.36
C GLU A 89 1.88 2.83 9.88
N GLY A 90 0.74 2.54 10.49
CA GLY A 90 0.56 2.54 11.94
C GLY A 90 1.44 1.52 12.69
N ARG A 91 2.18 0.67 11.99
CA ARG A 91 3.18 -0.22 12.60
C ARG A 91 4.54 0.43 12.74
N ILE A 92 4.87 1.38 11.85
CA ILE A 92 6.13 2.12 11.88
C ILE A 92 5.97 3.45 12.64
N ILE A 93 4.78 4.08 12.52
CA ILE A 93 4.44 5.31 13.23
C ILE A 93 3.83 4.93 14.59
N ARG A 94 4.64 4.39 15.47
CA ARG A 94 4.23 3.99 16.83
C ARG A 94 5.11 4.64 17.88
N GLN A 95 4.55 4.75 19.10
CA GLN A 95 5.31 5.08 20.28
C GLN A 95 6.43 4.04 20.51
N GLN A 96 7.47 4.43 21.27
CA GLN A 96 8.61 3.59 21.60
C GLN A 96 9.61 3.36 20.44
N ASN A 97 9.70 4.29 19.50
CA ASN A 97 10.82 4.30 18.57
C ASN A 97 12.02 4.97 19.25
N SER A 98 13.06 4.19 19.53
CA SER A 98 14.25 4.65 20.27
C SER A 98 15.05 5.74 19.54
N LEU A 99 14.91 5.82 18.21
CA LEU A 99 15.54 6.87 17.42
C LEU A 99 14.79 8.18 17.54
N TYR A 100 13.45 8.13 17.53
CA TYR A 100 12.61 9.29 17.81
C TYR A 100 12.82 9.81 19.24
N GLU A 101 12.88 8.92 20.24
CA GLU A 101 13.12 9.32 21.65
C GLU A 101 14.46 10.00 21.86
N ARG A 102 15.47 9.67 21.03
CA ARG A 102 16.80 10.26 21.07
C ARG A 102 16.87 11.65 20.43
N ASP A 103 16.16 11.84 19.33
CA ASP A 103 16.17 13.08 18.55
C ASP A 103 14.78 13.31 17.92
N PRO A 104 13.81 13.83 18.70
CA PRO A 104 12.44 14.04 18.22
C PRO A 104 12.33 15.05 17.08
N ASP A 105 13.19 16.05 17.07
CA ASP A 105 13.14 17.16 16.10
C ASP A 105 13.85 16.82 14.78
N GLY A 106 14.82 15.90 14.82
CA GLY A 106 15.57 15.47 13.62
C GLY A 106 15.17 14.10 13.09
N PHE A 107 14.23 13.39 13.75
CA PHE A 107 13.81 12.06 13.33
C PHE A 107 12.68 12.10 12.31
N GLU A 108 12.92 11.51 11.14
CA GLU A 108 11.95 11.34 10.09
C GLU A 108 11.76 9.86 9.75
N VAL A 109 10.52 9.46 9.44
CA VAL A 109 10.18 8.14 8.92
C VAL A 109 9.91 8.25 7.43
N GLY A 110 10.69 7.54 6.63
CA GLY A 110 10.49 7.45 5.19
C GLY A 110 9.37 6.47 4.84
N ILE A 111 8.33 6.93 4.15
CA ILE A 111 7.28 6.05 3.59
C ILE A 111 7.34 6.17 2.07
N THR A 112 7.61 5.04 1.40
CA THR A 112 7.74 4.98 -0.06
C THR A 112 6.74 4.00 -0.63
N ALA A 113 5.93 4.46 -1.58
CA ALA A 113 5.04 3.63 -2.37
C ALA A 113 5.62 3.45 -3.78
N TYR A 114 5.67 2.21 -4.24
CA TYR A 114 6.17 1.87 -5.57
C TYR A 114 5.01 1.62 -6.52
N SER A 115 5.12 2.15 -7.73
CA SER A 115 4.22 1.83 -8.81
C SER A 115 4.98 1.74 -10.13
N THR A 116 4.58 0.80 -10.98
CA THR A 116 5.12 0.68 -12.32
C THR A 116 4.26 1.48 -13.29
N ASN A 117 4.88 2.34 -14.09
CA ASN A 117 4.16 3.15 -15.08
C ASN A 117 3.41 2.25 -16.08
N ASN A 118 2.21 2.66 -16.45
CA ASN A 118 1.34 1.94 -17.38
C ASN A 118 0.91 0.54 -16.90
N THR A 119 0.86 0.33 -15.58
CA THR A 119 0.31 -0.89 -14.97
C THR A 119 -0.88 -0.56 -14.08
N SER A 120 -1.53 -1.61 -13.59
CA SER A 120 -2.62 -1.51 -12.60
C SER A 120 -2.20 -0.82 -11.29
N ASP A 121 -0.91 -0.83 -10.96
CA ASP A 121 -0.43 -0.29 -9.68
C ASP A 121 -0.74 1.20 -9.53
N THR A 122 -0.50 1.98 -10.60
CA THR A 122 -0.78 3.44 -10.60
C THR A 122 -2.25 3.73 -10.36
N VAL A 123 -3.14 2.96 -11.02
CA VAL A 123 -4.60 3.12 -10.87
C VAL A 123 -5.03 2.72 -9.46
N MET A 124 -4.46 1.64 -8.92
CA MET A 124 -4.76 1.19 -7.55
C MET A 124 -4.40 2.25 -6.52
N TRP A 125 -3.24 2.89 -6.63
CA TRP A 125 -2.86 3.98 -5.73
C TRP A 125 -3.80 5.19 -5.85
N GLN A 126 -4.22 5.57 -7.06
CA GLN A 126 -5.20 6.64 -7.28
C GLN A 126 -6.58 6.31 -6.69
N ILE A 127 -7.04 5.06 -6.82
CA ILE A 127 -8.29 4.59 -6.22
C ILE A 127 -8.20 4.67 -4.69
N LEU A 128 -7.08 4.25 -4.10
CA LEU A 128 -6.86 4.32 -2.66
C LEU A 128 -6.89 5.75 -2.15
N GLU A 129 -6.24 6.67 -2.85
CA GLU A 129 -6.22 8.10 -2.50
C GLU A 129 -7.62 8.71 -2.53
N ARG A 130 -8.40 8.44 -3.58
CA ARG A 130 -9.81 8.89 -3.68
C ARG A 130 -10.67 8.33 -2.55
N LYS A 131 -10.56 7.03 -2.26
CA LYS A 131 -11.30 6.40 -1.14
C LYS A 131 -10.90 6.99 0.21
N ALA A 132 -9.62 7.24 0.44
CA ALA A 132 -9.14 7.86 1.68
C ALA A 132 -9.67 9.29 1.85
N ALA A 133 -9.66 10.09 0.78
CA ALA A 133 -10.21 11.45 0.77
C ALA A 133 -11.73 11.45 1.09
N GLY A 134 -12.51 10.55 0.50
CA GLY A 134 -13.94 10.39 0.79
C GLY A 134 -14.21 10.01 2.25
N ILE A 135 -13.43 9.09 2.81
CA ILE A 135 -13.54 8.71 4.24
C ILE A 135 -13.21 9.91 5.14
N GLU A 136 -12.20 10.69 4.80
CA GLU A 136 -11.82 11.87 5.58
C GLU A 136 -12.87 12.97 5.53
N GLN A 137 -13.48 13.23 4.35
CA GLN A 137 -14.62 14.14 4.21
C GLN A 137 -15.79 13.70 5.09
N PHE A 138 -16.14 12.42 5.07
CA PHE A 138 -17.20 11.87 5.91
C PHE A 138 -16.89 12.06 7.41
N ARG A 139 -15.66 11.79 7.84
CA ARG A 139 -15.22 11.99 9.24
C ARG A 139 -15.30 13.45 9.68
N LYS A 140 -15.06 14.40 8.77
CA LYS A 140 -15.13 15.84 9.05
C LYS A 140 -16.57 16.40 9.02
N GLY A 141 -17.57 15.56 8.78
CA GLY A 141 -18.99 15.96 8.76
C GLY A 141 -19.45 16.70 7.51
N GLY A 142 -18.68 16.65 6.44
CA GLY A 142 -19.01 17.25 5.15
C GLY A 142 -19.85 16.32 4.28
N LEU A 143 -21.13 16.12 4.64
CA LEU A 143 -22.05 15.29 3.85
C LEU A 143 -22.57 15.97 2.57
N ASP A 144 -22.39 17.29 2.44
CA ASP A 144 -23.07 18.09 1.41
C ASP A 144 -22.45 17.99 0.00
N ASN A 145 -21.27 17.37 -0.16
CA ASN A 145 -20.58 17.26 -1.45
C ASN A 145 -19.87 15.92 -1.62
N LEU A 146 -20.48 14.82 -1.24
CA LEU A 146 -20.08 13.52 -1.76
C LEU A 146 -20.56 13.48 -3.22
N GLU A 147 -19.78 14.03 -4.12
CA GLU A 147 -19.87 13.66 -5.52
C GLU A 147 -19.58 12.17 -5.57
N GLU A 148 -20.60 11.36 -5.87
CA GLU A 148 -20.46 9.99 -6.31
C GLU A 148 -19.69 10.00 -7.65
N GLU A 149 -18.40 10.27 -7.59
CA GLU A 149 -17.52 10.03 -8.73
C GLU A 149 -17.38 8.52 -8.92
N GLY A 150 -18.24 8.00 -9.76
CA GLY A 150 -18.17 6.64 -10.30
C GLY A 150 -18.29 5.55 -9.24
N GLY A 151 -19.37 4.79 -9.28
CA GLY A 151 -19.55 3.63 -8.41
C GLY A 151 -18.39 2.62 -8.56
N ASP A 152 -18.34 1.61 -7.70
CA ASP A 152 -17.31 0.53 -7.72
C ASP A 152 -17.14 -0.11 -9.12
N SER A 153 -18.18 -0.07 -9.97
CA SER A 153 -18.16 -0.55 -11.36
C SER A 153 -17.24 0.27 -12.26
N ASP A 154 -17.20 1.60 -12.12
CA ASP A 154 -16.38 2.48 -12.96
C ASP A 154 -14.91 2.39 -12.57
N GLN A 155 -14.63 2.25 -11.27
CA GLN A 155 -13.28 2.03 -10.76
C GLN A 155 -12.73 0.69 -11.23
N TYR A 156 -13.56 -0.34 -11.25
CA TYR A 156 -13.20 -1.66 -11.77
C TYR A 156 -12.95 -1.62 -13.28
N ALA A 157 -13.80 -0.93 -14.05
CA ALA A 157 -13.62 -0.77 -15.49
C ALA A 157 -12.34 0.00 -15.82
N GLU A 158 -12.00 1.05 -15.08
CA GLU A 158 -10.75 1.79 -15.23
C GLU A 158 -9.52 0.94 -14.88
N PHE A 159 -9.62 0.14 -13.82
CA PHE A 159 -8.60 -0.82 -13.45
C PHE A 159 -8.37 -1.85 -14.56
N MET A 160 -9.44 -2.43 -15.10
CA MET A 160 -9.36 -3.41 -16.19
C MET A 160 -8.81 -2.80 -17.48
N ALA A 161 -9.23 -1.58 -17.84
CA ALA A 161 -8.75 -0.87 -19.02
C ALA A 161 -7.24 -0.58 -18.95
N THR A 162 -6.74 -0.28 -17.76
CA THR A 162 -5.31 0.03 -17.54
C THR A 162 -4.47 -1.24 -17.42
N SER A 163 -4.96 -2.26 -16.71
CA SER A 163 -4.23 -3.51 -16.47
C SER A 163 -4.08 -4.37 -17.73
N THR A 164 -5.05 -4.33 -18.64
CA THR A 164 -4.98 -5.09 -19.90
C THR A 164 -4.10 -4.42 -20.94
N GLY A 165 -3.74 -3.15 -20.77
CA GLY A 165 -2.99 -2.38 -21.77
C GLY A 165 -3.71 -2.23 -23.13
N ASN A 166 -4.97 -2.64 -23.22
CA ASN A 166 -5.73 -2.64 -24.46
C ASN A 166 -6.39 -1.27 -24.69
N PRO A 167 -5.97 -0.52 -25.72
CA PRO A 167 -6.51 0.81 -25.99
C PRO A 167 -8.02 0.81 -26.30
N VAL A 168 -8.59 -0.31 -26.75
CA VAL A 168 -10.02 -0.42 -27.03
C VAL A 168 -10.86 -0.32 -25.76
N PHE A 169 -10.39 -0.86 -24.63
CA PHE A 169 -11.09 -0.73 -23.35
C PHE A 169 -11.10 0.73 -22.85
N ARG A 170 -9.99 1.45 -23.01
CA ARG A 170 -9.92 2.87 -22.70
C ARG A 170 -10.89 3.71 -23.53
N LEU A 171 -10.91 3.50 -24.84
CA LEU A 171 -11.82 4.19 -25.75
C LEU A 171 -13.29 3.89 -25.43
N LYS A 172 -13.59 2.65 -25.05
CA LYS A 172 -14.94 2.23 -24.66
C LYS A 172 -15.39 2.95 -23.37
N LEU A 173 -14.54 2.96 -22.36
CA LEU A 173 -14.80 3.65 -21.10
C LEU A 173 -14.99 5.16 -21.29
N GLU A 174 -14.14 5.80 -22.09
CA GLU A 174 -14.27 7.23 -22.43
C GLU A 174 -15.57 7.52 -23.19
N ALA A 175 -15.98 6.63 -24.10
CA ALA A 175 -17.22 6.77 -24.83
C ALA A 175 -18.45 6.63 -23.91
N GLU A 176 -18.43 5.68 -22.99
CA GLU A 176 -19.48 5.48 -21.99
C GLU A 176 -19.60 6.69 -21.04
N ARG A 177 -18.49 7.22 -20.55
CA ARG A 177 -18.46 8.44 -19.72
C ARG A 177 -19.06 9.64 -20.46
N ARG A 178 -18.68 9.88 -21.72
CA ARG A 178 -19.23 10.96 -22.53
C ARG A 178 -20.73 10.81 -22.79
N LEU A 179 -21.21 9.58 -22.99
CA LEU A 179 -22.63 9.30 -23.14
C LEU A 179 -23.40 9.58 -21.85
N THR A 180 -22.88 9.15 -20.70
CA THR A 180 -23.48 9.39 -19.39
C THR A 180 -23.51 10.88 -19.05
N GLU A 181 -22.42 11.60 -19.26
CA GLU A 181 -22.38 13.07 -19.10
C GLU A 181 -23.38 13.79 -20.04
N GLY A 182 -23.48 13.33 -21.27
CA GLY A 182 -24.45 13.86 -22.24
C GLY A 182 -25.89 13.63 -21.81
N LEU A 183 -26.22 12.43 -21.31
CA LEU A 183 -27.55 12.07 -20.80
C LEU A 183 -27.88 12.89 -19.53
N ASN A 184 -26.98 13.04 -18.61
CA ASN A 184 -27.17 13.83 -17.37
C ASN A 184 -27.40 15.32 -17.65
N ARG A 185 -26.84 15.87 -18.74
CA ARG A 185 -27.12 17.24 -19.20
C ARG A 185 -28.52 17.40 -19.79
N ILE A 186 -29.06 16.36 -20.44
CA ILE A 186 -30.35 16.38 -21.12
C ILE A 186 -31.50 16.03 -20.16
N LEU A 187 -31.23 15.14 -19.20
CA LEU A 187 -32.20 14.61 -18.22
C LEU A 187 -31.66 14.74 -16.78
N PRO A 188 -31.52 15.95 -16.26
CA PRO A 188 -31.08 16.15 -14.90
C PRO A 188 -32.10 15.57 -13.92
N GLY A 189 -31.71 14.52 -13.16
CA GLY A 189 -32.51 13.95 -12.09
C GLY A 189 -33.27 12.66 -12.43
N VAL A 190 -32.95 11.96 -13.50
CA VAL A 190 -33.57 10.66 -13.89
C VAL A 190 -32.67 9.45 -13.59
N VAL A 191 -31.59 9.63 -12.86
CA VAL A 191 -30.75 8.49 -12.38
C VAL A 191 -30.72 8.51 -10.88
#